data_1b9a48c2166f3efdaaad3ed0bf180f59
#
_entry.id   1b9a48c2166f3efdaaad3ed0bf180f59
#
_cell.length_a   1.000
_cell.length_b   1.000
_cell.length_c   1.000
_cell.angle_alpha   90.00
_cell.angle_beta   90.00
_cell.angle_gamma   90.00
#
_symmetry.space_group_name_H-M   'P 1'
#
loop_
_entity.id
_entity.type
_entity.pdbx_description
1 polymer ?
#
loop_
_entity_poly.entity_id
_entity_poly.type
_entity_poly.pdbx_seq_one_letter_code
_entity_poly.pdbx_strand_id
1 'polypeptide(L)'
;DPKEKLWLQDKMEPIKNQPSLTAEEKKHILYKLIQAENFEKFVDKKYIGHKRFSLEGSETIIPVLDMLLSLAAAEKVDEVVLGMAHRGRLNVLANIIGKNMQEIFSEFEDISDVDSVEGSGDVKYHLGSSGVYETMYGDDINVSVASNPSHLEFVNPVVEGIVRAKQQMMNDSLKNKYIPVLLHGDAAIAGEGIVAETLNLSQLKGYSTGGTIHIIINNQIGFTTSPVDARSTVYASDVAKMVQAPIFHVNGDDPEATILVTKLAYEYRMMFHKDVVIDVYSFRRLGHNESDEPAFTQPVLYKAIRNHPTVKNIYQEKLLSEKVTDTSE
;
A
#
# COMPACT_ATOMS: atom_id res chain seq x y z
N ASP A 1 20.45 1.66 -16.13
CA ASP A 1 21.75 2.28 -15.78
C ASP A 1 22.65 1.23 -15.12
N PRO A 2 23.94 1.10 -15.50
CA PRO A 2 24.86 0.14 -14.90
C PRO A 2 25.07 0.35 -13.38
N LYS A 3 25.03 1.59 -12.89
CA LYS A 3 25.19 1.90 -11.47
C LYS A 3 24.01 1.39 -10.63
N GLU A 4 22.80 1.58 -11.12
CA GLU A 4 21.59 1.08 -10.47
C GLU A 4 21.60 -0.45 -10.42
N LYS A 5 21.98 -1.09 -11.53
CA LYS A 5 22.09 -2.55 -11.61
C LYS A 5 23.11 -3.09 -10.59
N LEU A 6 24.30 -2.51 -10.55
CA LEU A 6 25.34 -2.92 -9.61
C LEU A 6 24.91 -2.72 -8.17
N TRP A 7 24.27 -1.58 -7.86
CA TRP A 7 23.75 -1.32 -6.53
C TRP A 7 22.72 -2.38 -6.08
N LEU A 8 21.79 -2.73 -6.98
CA LEU A 8 20.80 -3.78 -6.69
C LEU A 8 21.47 -5.14 -6.48
N GLN A 9 22.47 -5.49 -7.30
CA GLN A 9 23.22 -6.73 -7.14
C GLN A 9 23.93 -6.77 -5.79
N ASP A 10 24.65 -5.69 -5.43
CA ASP A 10 25.38 -5.58 -4.17
C ASP A 10 24.45 -5.67 -2.95
N LYS A 11 23.21 -5.19 -3.05
CA LYS A 11 22.22 -5.28 -1.97
C LYS A 11 21.57 -6.66 -1.85
N MET A 12 21.29 -7.33 -2.96
CA MET A 12 20.44 -8.53 -3.00
C MET A 12 21.24 -9.84 -3.02
N GLU A 13 22.32 -9.92 -3.81
CA GLU A 13 23.07 -11.18 -4.00
C GLU A 13 23.75 -11.67 -2.71
N PRO A 14 24.42 -10.82 -1.90
CA PRO A 14 25.09 -11.28 -0.68
C PRO A 14 24.14 -11.89 0.34
N ILE A 15 22.97 -11.34 0.46
CA ILE A 15 21.94 -11.80 1.41
C ILE A 15 21.04 -12.90 0.82
N LYS A 16 21.19 -13.22 -0.48
CA LYS A 16 20.33 -14.18 -1.21
C LYS A 16 18.85 -13.91 -1.03
N ASN A 17 18.48 -12.63 -0.97
CA ASN A 17 17.12 -12.14 -0.69
C ASN A 17 16.52 -12.68 0.62
N GLN A 18 17.34 -13.02 1.59
CA GLN A 18 16.87 -13.44 2.91
C GLN A 18 16.78 -12.22 3.84
N PRO A 19 15.59 -11.93 4.40
CA PRO A 19 15.44 -10.84 5.35
C PRO A 19 16.18 -11.15 6.66
N SER A 20 16.78 -10.11 7.24
CA SER A 20 17.38 -10.18 8.57
C SER A 20 16.61 -9.22 9.47
N LEU A 21 15.73 -9.77 10.31
CA LEU A 21 14.88 -9.03 11.24
C LEU A 21 15.13 -9.50 12.67
N THR A 22 15.11 -8.56 13.62
CA THR A 22 15.14 -8.85 15.04
C THR A 22 13.84 -9.50 15.50
N ALA A 23 13.84 -10.10 16.69
CA ALA A 23 12.62 -10.67 17.27
C ALA A 23 11.55 -9.59 17.50
N GLU A 24 11.97 -8.39 17.90
CA GLU A 24 11.08 -7.25 18.11
C GLU A 24 10.44 -6.78 16.80
N GLU A 25 11.20 -6.67 15.72
CA GLU A 25 10.67 -6.32 14.40
C GLU A 25 9.67 -7.39 13.92
N LYS A 26 9.97 -8.68 14.11
CA LYS A 26 9.06 -9.77 13.77
C LYS A 26 7.76 -9.72 14.56
N LYS A 27 7.81 -9.52 15.88
CA LYS A 27 6.63 -9.32 16.73
C LYS A 27 5.82 -8.10 16.32
N HIS A 28 6.49 -6.99 15.98
CA HIS A 28 5.83 -5.78 15.50
C HIS A 28 5.08 -6.01 14.18
N ILE A 29 5.67 -6.72 13.23
CA ILE A 29 4.99 -7.12 11.99
C ILE A 29 3.72 -7.94 12.31
N LEU A 30 3.82 -8.92 13.20
CA LEU A 30 2.66 -9.70 13.63
C LEU A 30 1.58 -8.80 14.26
N TYR A 31 1.98 -7.87 15.12
CA TYR A 31 1.07 -6.92 15.73
C TYR A 31 0.33 -6.06 14.67
N LYS A 32 1.01 -5.57 13.66
CA LYS A 32 0.39 -4.82 12.55
C LYS A 32 -0.58 -5.67 11.73
N LEU A 33 -0.24 -6.93 11.49
CA LEU A 33 -1.16 -7.88 10.83
C LEU A 33 -2.41 -8.16 11.69
N ILE A 34 -2.26 -8.28 13.01
CA ILE A 34 -3.39 -8.44 13.94
C ILE A 34 -4.28 -7.19 13.92
N GLN A 35 -3.70 -6.00 13.93
CA GLN A 35 -4.48 -4.75 13.82
C GLN A 35 -5.28 -4.69 12.52
N ALA A 36 -4.63 -4.98 11.39
CA ALA A 36 -5.27 -4.98 10.07
C ALA A 36 -6.42 -5.99 9.99
N GLU A 37 -6.19 -7.23 10.40
CA GLU A 37 -7.20 -8.29 10.38
C GLU A 37 -8.37 -8.00 11.34
N ASN A 38 -8.08 -7.52 12.54
CA ASN A 38 -9.12 -7.21 13.54
C ASN A 38 -10.02 -6.05 13.08
N PHE A 39 -9.44 -5.03 12.45
CA PHE A 39 -10.23 -3.94 11.86
C PHE A 39 -11.21 -4.48 10.82
N GLU A 40 -10.74 -5.29 9.87
CA GLU A 40 -11.60 -5.87 8.83
C GLU A 40 -12.72 -6.72 9.43
N LYS A 41 -12.39 -7.62 10.36
CA LYS A 41 -13.37 -8.50 11.04
C LYS A 41 -14.39 -7.71 11.87
N PHE A 42 -13.96 -6.63 12.52
CA PHE A 42 -14.85 -5.79 13.30
C PHE A 42 -15.86 -5.08 12.39
N VAL A 43 -15.38 -4.46 11.31
CA VAL A 43 -16.25 -3.75 10.36
C VAL A 43 -17.20 -4.72 9.66
N ASP A 44 -16.72 -5.89 9.26
CA ASP A 44 -17.54 -6.95 8.67
C ASP A 44 -18.72 -7.37 9.57
N LYS A 45 -18.42 -7.58 10.85
CA LYS A 45 -19.41 -8.01 11.82
C LYS A 45 -20.40 -6.91 12.18
N LYS A 46 -19.95 -5.66 12.27
CA LYS A 46 -20.79 -4.53 12.68
C LYS A 46 -21.63 -3.98 11.52
N TYR A 47 -21.09 -3.91 10.31
CA TYR A 47 -21.69 -3.28 9.14
C TYR A 47 -21.88 -4.29 7.99
N ILE A 48 -22.65 -5.33 8.26
CA ILE A 48 -22.88 -6.44 7.33
C ILE A 48 -23.41 -5.92 5.99
N GLY A 49 -22.76 -6.30 4.88
CA GLY A 49 -23.16 -5.94 3.53
C GLY A 49 -22.88 -4.49 3.10
N HIS A 50 -22.35 -3.65 4.00
CA HIS A 50 -21.91 -2.30 3.63
C HIS A 50 -20.61 -2.38 2.82
N LYS A 51 -20.54 -1.60 1.73
CA LYS A 51 -19.31 -1.50 0.92
C LYS A 51 -18.19 -0.88 1.75
N ARG A 52 -17.06 -1.57 1.82
CA ARG A 52 -15.84 -1.13 2.51
C ARG A 52 -14.57 -1.41 1.71
N PHE A 53 -14.67 -2.21 0.64
CA PHE A 53 -13.55 -2.65 -0.20
C PHE A 53 -12.41 -3.23 0.65
N SER A 54 -12.72 -4.32 1.32
CA SER A 54 -11.87 -4.99 2.30
C SER A 54 -10.44 -5.24 1.83
N LEU A 55 -9.48 -5.09 2.75
CA LEU A 55 -8.07 -5.43 2.55
C LEU A 55 -7.79 -6.93 2.75
N GLU A 56 -8.78 -7.73 3.17
CA GLU A 56 -8.59 -9.15 3.49
C GLU A 56 -7.98 -9.93 2.31
N GLY A 57 -6.88 -10.61 2.61
CA GLY A 57 -6.01 -11.28 1.65
C GLY A 57 -4.81 -10.44 1.19
N SER A 58 -4.74 -9.17 1.61
CA SER A 58 -3.64 -8.24 1.31
C SER A 58 -3.21 -7.44 2.55
N GLU A 59 -3.44 -7.97 3.76
CA GLU A 59 -3.20 -7.28 5.03
C GLU A 59 -1.74 -6.88 5.23
N THR A 60 -0.83 -7.55 4.54
CA THR A 60 0.62 -7.25 4.55
C THR A 60 0.96 -5.83 4.09
N ILE A 61 0.05 -5.16 3.39
CA ILE A 61 0.19 -3.74 3.02
C ILE A 61 0.33 -2.84 4.26
N ILE A 62 -0.29 -3.19 5.38
CA ILE A 62 -0.18 -2.37 6.61
C ILE A 62 1.24 -2.42 7.19
N PRO A 63 1.88 -3.58 7.44
CA PRO A 63 3.29 -3.58 7.85
C PRO A 63 4.26 -3.05 6.77
N VAL A 64 3.94 -3.11 5.49
CA VAL A 64 4.72 -2.47 4.41
C VAL A 64 4.72 -0.95 4.58
N LEU A 65 3.56 -0.34 4.78
CA LEU A 65 3.44 1.11 5.02
C LEU A 65 4.07 1.52 6.35
N ASP A 66 3.89 0.74 7.42
CA ASP A 66 4.53 0.95 8.72
C ASP A 66 6.06 0.99 8.60
N MET A 67 6.66 0.02 7.90
CA MET A 67 8.10 -0.01 7.67
C MET A 67 8.56 1.18 6.82
N LEU A 68 7.84 1.53 5.77
CA LEU A 68 8.18 2.67 4.92
C LEU A 68 8.19 3.97 5.72
N LEU A 69 7.18 4.20 6.55
CA LEU A 69 7.08 5.37 7.43
C LEU A 69 8.20 5.36 8.48
N SER A 70 8.55 4.19 9.03
CA SER A 70 9.66 4.06 9.99
C SER A 70 11.01 4.43 9.37
N LEU A 71 11.27 3.99 8.13
CA LEU A 71 12.46 4.37 7.38
C LEU A 71 12.49 5.88 7.09
N ALA A 72 11.36 6.43 6.67
CA ALA A 72 11.23 7.84 6.36
C ALA A 72 11.45 8.72 7.62
N ALA A 73 10.88 8.33 8.77
CA ALA A 73 11.08 9.02 10.04
C ALA A 73 12.56 9.00 10.48
N ALA A 74 13.22 7.85 10.38
CA ALA A 74 14.63 7.71 10.72
C ALA A 74 15.55 8.64 9.89
N GLU A 75 15.20 8.88 8.63
CA GLU A 75 15.93 9.82 7.74
C GLU A 75 15.39 11.27 7.82
N LYS A 76 14.51 11.55 8.79
CA LYS A 76 13.96 12.90 9.02
C LYS A 76 13.22 13.45 7.78
N VAL A 77 12.45 12.59 7.12
CA VAL A 77 11.45 13.00 6.14
C VAL A 77 10.36 13.77 6.87
N ASP A 78 9.90 14.87 6.29
CA ASP A 78 8.90 15.73 6.93
C ASP A 78 7.48 15.15 6.74
N GLU A 79 7.21 14.58 5.56
CA GLU A 79 5.90 14.01 5.26
C GLU A 79 5.95 12.97 4.14
N VAL A 80 5.16 11.91 4.31
CA VAL A 80 4.80 10.97 3.25
C VAL A 80 3.38 11.24 2.78
N VAL A 81 3.20 11.46 1.49
CA VAL A 81 1.87 11.70 0.88
C VAL A 81 1.43 10.46 0.12
N LEU A 82 0.32 9.87 0.55
CA LEU A 82 -0.24 8.66 -0.03
C LEU A 82 -1.31 9.00 -1.08
N GLY A 83 -1.26 8.29 -2.21
CA GLY A 83 -2.38 8.19 -3.15
C GLY A 83 -2.83 6.74 -3.23
N MET A 84 -4.12 6.49 -3.14
CA MET A 84 -4.63 5.12 -3.22
C MET A 84 -6.07 5.07 -3.68
N ALA A 85 -6.46 3.97 -4.32
CA ALA A 85 -7.84 3.65 -4.62
C ALA A 85 -8.61 3.19 -3.36
N HIS A 86 -9.79 2.65 -3.56
CA HIS A 86 -10.71 2.27 -2.49
C HIS A 86 -10.27 1.04 -1.67
N ARG A 87 -9.56 0.05 -2.29
CA ARG A 87 -9.22 -1.20 -1.60
C ARG A 87 -8.25 -0.98 -0.44
N GLY A 88 -8.69 -1.39 0.76
CA GLY A 88 -7.92 -1.22 1.98
C GLY A 88 -7.85 0.22 2.51
N ARG A 89 -8.52 1.18 1.85
CA ARG A 89 -8.42 2.59 2.26
C ARG A 89 -8.86 2.83 3.69
N LEU A 90 -9.96 2.22 4.12
CA LEU A 90 -10.43 2.36 5.51
C LEU A 90 -9.44 1.78 6.52
N ASN A 91 -8.78 0.68 6.17
CA ASN A 91 -7.74 0.07 6.99
C ASN A 91 -6.50 0.99 7.10
N VAL A 92 -6.09 1.61 5.99
CA VAL A 92 -5.01 2.61 5.98
C VAL A 92 -5.39 3.84 6.78
N LEU A 93 -6.61 4.36 6.65
CA LEU A 93 -7.10 5.49 7.46
C LEU A 93 -7.06 5.18 8.95
N ALA A 94 -7.46 3.96 9.34
CA ALA A 94 -7.48 3.54 10.73
C ALA A 94 -6.07 3.28 11.30
N ASN A 95 -5.26 2.45 10.62
CA ASN A 95 -4.03 1.89 11.17
C ASN A 95 -2.75 2.63 10.76
N ILE A 96 -2.82 3.52 9.76
CA ILE A 96 -1.67 4.30 9.27
C ILE A 96 -1.88 5.79 9.50
N ILE A 97 -3.03 6.34 9.12
CA ILE A 97 -3.31 7.77 9.34
C ILE A 97 -3.71 8.04 10.78
N GLY A 98 -4.25 7.05 11.49
CA GLY A 98 -4.74 7.21 12.86
C GLY A 98 -6.07 7.97 12.92
N LYS A 99 -6.87 7.94 11.85
CA LYS A 99 -8.20 8.56 11.86
C LYS A 99 -9.05 7.96 12.96
N ASN A 100 -9.78 8.82 13.70
CA ASN A 100 -10.60 8.39 14.81
C ASN A 100 -11.65 7.36 14.36
N MET A 101 -11.74 6.23 15.08
CA MET A 101 -12.70 5.17 14.80
C MET A 101 -14.15 5.65 14.83
N GLN A 102 -14.49 6.62 15.70
CA GLN A 102 -15.84 7.20 15.72
C GLN A 102 -16.17 7.94 14.43
N GLU A 103 -15.20 8.67 13.86
CA GLU A 103 -15.37 9.34 12.57
C GLU A 103 -15.57 8.33 11.46
N ILE A 104 -14.73 7.29 11.41
CA ILE A 104 -14.87 6.22 10.40
C ILE A 104 -16.23 5.55 10.51
N PHE A 105 -16.72 5.28 11.74
CA PHE A 105 -17.99 4.59 11.92
C PHE A 105 -19.20 5.50 11.70
N SER A 106 -19.13 6.78 11.99
CA SER A 106 -20.20 7.73 11.66
C SER A 106 -20.45 7.82 10.14
N GLU A 107 -19.39 7.67 9.35
CA GLU A 107 -19.51 7.61 7.89
C GLU A 107 -20.26 6.35 7.39
N PHE A 108 -20.25 5.25 8.17
CA PHE A 108 -21.08 4.06 7.87
C PHE A 108 -22.54 4.25 8.24
N GLU A 109 -22.82 5.09 9.21
CA GLU A 109 -24.16 5.33 9.76
C GLU A 109 -24.87 6.48 9.03
N ASP A 110 -24.27 7.04 7.96
CA ASP A 110 -24.76 8.19 7.19
C ASP A 110 -25.12 9.41 8.09
N ILE A 111 -24.46 9.51 9.26
CA ILE A 111 -24.58 10.67 10.13
C ILE A 111 -23.70 11.78 9.50
N SER A 112 -24.27 12.46 8.51
CA SER A 112 -23.62 13.61 7.90
C SER A 112 -23.55 14.74 8.94
N ASP A 113 -22.35 15.18 9.26
CA ASP A 113 -22.15 16.42 9.98
C ASP A 113 -22.55 17.57 9.03
N VAL A 114 -23.66 18.22 9.35
CA VAL A 114 -24.26 19.31 8.53
C VAL A 114 -23.31 20.49 8.41
N ASP A 115 -22.32 20.59 9.30
CA ASP A 115 -21.33 21.67 9.38
C ASP A 115 -19.96 21.28 8.75
N SER A 116 -19.84 20.10 8.15
CA SER A 116 -18.57 19.69 7.52
C SER A 116 -18.28 20.55 6.29
N VAL A 117 -17.12 21.19 6.26
CA VAL A 117 -16.61 22.02 5.17
C VAL A 117 -16.37 21.19 3.89
N GLU A 118 -16.35 19.86 4.00
CA GLU A 118 -16.05 18.93 2.90
C GLU A 118 -17.28 18.51 2.05
N GLY A 119 -18.46 19.04 2.34
CA GLY A 119 -19.69 18.82 1.56
C GLY A 119 -20.37 17.49 1.86
N SER A 120 -21.69 17.55 2.10
CA SER A 120 -22.55 16.37 2.24
C SER A 120 -22.67 15.65 0.89
N GLY A 121 -22.16 14.42 0.78
CA GLY A 121 -22.44 13.57 -0.38
C GLY A 121 -21.27 12.82 -1.00
N ASP A 122 -20.03 12.97 -0.49
CA ASP A 122 -18.94 12.10 -0.95
C ASP A 122 -18.96 10.78 -0.19
N VAL A 123 -18.47 9.73 -0.85
CA VAL A 123 -18.45 8.39 -0.26
C VAL A 123 -17.22 8.22 0.64
N LYS A 124 -17.41 7.58 1.79
CA LYS A 124 -16.39 7.38 2.85
C LYS A 124 -15.02 6.90 2.36
N TYR A 125 -14.97 6.16 1.28
CA TYR A 125 -13.71 5.66 0.71
C TYR A 125 -13.07 6.58 -0.33
N HIS A 126 -13.58 7.81 -0.49
CA HIS A 126 -12.95 8.87 -1.30
C HIS A 126 -12.28 9.95 -0.43
N LEU A 127 -12.67 10.08 0.83
CA LEU A 127 -12.18 11.13 1.71
C LEU A 127 -10.68 11.01 1.95
N GLY A 128 -9.98 12.15 1.92
CA GLY A 128 -8.60 12.29 2.37
C GLY A 128 -8.51 12.46 3.88
N SER A 129 -7.33 12.31 4.41
CA SER A 129 -7.04 12.58 5.82
C SER A 129 -5.54 12.77 6.02
N SER A 130 -5.15 13.39 7.13
CA SER A 130 -3.75 13.53 7.53
C SER A 130 -3.62 13.28 9.02
N GLY A 131 -2.44 12.82 9.44
CA GLY A 131 -2.13 12.53 10.83
C GLY A 131 -0.63 12.50 11.08
N VAL A 132 -0.27 12.27 12.32
CA VAL A 132 1.10 11.99 12.74
C VAL A 132 1.18 10.50 13.08
N TYR A 133 2.11 9.82 12.46
CA TYR A 133 2.35 8.40 12.68
C TYR A 133 3.53 8.22 13.62
N GLU A 134 3.30 7.57 14.76
CA GLU A 134 4.35 7.14 15.68
C GLU A 134 4.90 5.79 15.23
N THR A 135 6.18 5.73 14.94
CA THR A 135 6.86 4.51 14.48
C THR A 135 7.19 3.59 15.64
N MET A 136 7.52 2.31 15.33
CA MET A 136 7.97 1.37 16.36
C MET A 136 9.26 1.80 17.10
N TYR A 137 9.99 2.74 16.54
CA TYR A 137 11.24 3.26 17.13
C TYR A 137 11.03 4.55 17.94
N GLY A 138 9.78 5.03 18.04
CA GLY A 138 9.43 6.23 18.79
C GLY A 138 9.67 7.56 18.07
N ASP A 139 9.97 7.51 16.78
CA ASP A 139 10.02 8.70 15.93
C ASP A 139 8.63 9.00 15.34
N ASP A 140 8.30 10.27 15.21
CA ASP A 140 7.06 10.75 14.58
C ASP A 140 7.29 11.17 13.13
N ILE A 141 6.29 10.92 12.27
CA ILE A 141 6.28 11.39 10.89
C ILE A 141 4.89 11.85 10.47
N ASN A 142 4.80 12.95 9.73
CA ASN A 142 3.54 13.34 9.12
C ASN A 142 3.20 12.40 7.96
N VAL A 143 1.95 12.00 7.89
CA VAL A 143 1.42 11.18 6.80
C VAL A 143 0.06 11.72 6.39
N SER A 144 -0.16 11.79 5.09
CA SER A 144 -1.46 12.19 4.53
C SER A 144 -1.88 11.26 3.41
N VAL A 145 -3.17 11.06 3.25
CA VAL A 145 -3.77 10.39 2.11
C VAL A 145 -4.65 11.38 1.35
N ALA A 146 -4.36 11.56 0.07
CA ALA A 146 -5.13 12.48 -0.77
C ALA A 146 -6.56 11.98 -0.98
N SER A 147 -7.53 12.91 -1.05
CA SER A 147 -8.87 12.57 -1.54
C SER A 147 -8.77 12.10 -2.99
N ASN A 148 -9.63 11.17 -3.38
CA ASN A 148 -9.65 10.67 -4.75
C ASN A 148 -11.09 10.42 -5.23
N PRO A 149 -11.35 10.55 -6.55
CA PRO A 149 -12.64 10.15 -7.13
C PRO A 149 -12.69 8.63 -7.36
N SER A 150 -13.84 8.13 -7.81
CA SER A 150 -13.99 6.74 -8.28
C SER A 150 -13.19 6.43 -9.56
N HIS A 151 -12.70 7.45 -10.26
CA HIS A 151 -11.83 7.27 -11.42
C HIS A 151 -10.46 6.78 -10.94
N LEU A 152 -10.20 5.50 -11.16
CA LEU A 152 -8.97 4.86 -10.71
C LEU A 152 -7.72 5.53 -11.32
N GLU A 153 -6.63 5.57 -10.56
CA GLU A 153 -5.33 6.13 -10.93
C GLU A 153 -5.28 7.66 -11.15
N PHE A 154 -6.42 8.37 -11.18
CA PHE A 154 -6.42 9.82 -11.34
C PHE A 154 -5.84 10.58 -10.15
N VAL A 155 -5.75 9.95 -8.99
CA VAL A 155 -5.07 10.52 -7.81
C VAL A 155 -3.54 10.58 -7.98
N ASN A 156 -2.97 9.77 -8.89
CA ASN A 156 -1.51 9.69 -9.07
C ASN A 156 -0.88 11.07 -9.39
N PRO A 157 -1.26 11.76 -10.47
CA PRO A 157 -0.68 13.07 -10.76
C PRO A 157 -1.09 14.13 -9.73
N VAL A 158 -2.19 13.94 -9.00
CA VAL A 158 -2.58 14.85 -7.91
C VAL A 158 -1.59 14.77 -6.76
N VAL A 159 -1.23 13.55 -6.32
CA VAL A 159 -0.23 13.34 -5.27
C VAL A 159 1.12 13.88 -5.69
N GLU A 160 1.55 13.60 -6.94
CA GLU A 160 2.79 14.16 -7.48
C GLU A 160 2.79 15.69 -7.43
N GLY A 161 1.67 16.33 -7.80
CA GLY A 161 1.50 17.76 -7.73
C GLY A 161 1.56 18.31 -6.30
N ILE A 162 0.91 17.66 -5.34
CA ILE A 162 0.94 18.02 -3.92
C ILE A 162 2.38 17.94 -3.39
N VAL A 163 3.07 16.84 -3.62
CA VAL A 163 4.46 16.65 -3.18
C VAL A 163 5.37 17.68 -3.82
N ARG A 164 5.25 17.90 -5.13
CA ARG A 164 6.05 18.88 -5.84
C ARG A 164 5.86 20.30 -5.31
N ALA A 165 4.63 20.68 -4.99
CA ALA A 165 4.30 21.98 -4.41
C ALA A 165 4.92 22.12 -3.01
N LYS A 166 4.78 21.12 -2.14
CA LYS A 166 5.40 21.12 -0.81
C LYS A 166 6.93 21.23 -0.89
N GLN A 167 7.59 20.44 -1.72
CA GLN A 167 9.03 20.52 -1.96
C GLN A 167 9.47 21.93 -2.38
N GLN A 168 8.71 22.55 -3.27
CA GLN A 168 9.01 23.92 -3.72
C GLN A 168 8.79 24.96 -2.62
N MET A 169 7.68 24.89 -1.91
CA MET A 169 7.33 25.84 -0.84
C MET A 169 8.32 25.75 0.34
N MET A 170 8.80 24.55 0.66
CA MET A 170 9.70 24.28 1.78
C MET A 170 11.17 24.27 1.38
N ASN A 171 11.50 24.63 0.12
CA ASN A 171 12.87 24.65 -0.41
C ASN A 171 13.58 23.28 -0.32
N ASP A 172 12.85 22.18 -0.44
CA ASP A 172 13.42 20.82 -0.48
C ASP A 172 14.07 20.56 -1.85
N SER A 173 15.22 21.13 -2.07
CA SER A 173 15.96 21.03 -3.34
C SER A 173 16.44 19.61 -3.65
N LEU A 174 16.70 18.81 -2.61
CA LEU A 174 17.11 17.41 -2.71
C LEU A 174 15.92 16.45 -2.88
N LYS A 175 14.69 16.92 -2.67
CA LYS A 175 13.45 16.13 -2.78
C LYS A 175 13.43 14.89 -1.87
N ASN A 176 13.96 15.05 -0.68
CA ASN A 176 14.08 14.00 0.33
C ASN A 176 13.18 14.23 1.54
N LYS A 177 12.50 15.39 1.62
CA LYS A 177 11.66 15.76 2.77
C LYS A 177 10.18 15.45 2.56
N TYR A 178 9.75 15.38 1.32
CA TYR A 178 8.36 15.09 0.95
C TYR A 178 8.35 13.97 -0.07
N ILE A 179 7.78 12.81 0.29
CA ILE A 179 7.86 11.57 -0.51
C ILE A 179 6.47 11.16 -0.98
N PRO A 180 6.24 10.98 -2.29
CA PRO A 180 5.02 10.39 -2.81
C PRO A 180 5.06 8.87 -2.72
N VAL A 181 3.95 8.27 -2.28
CA VAL A 181 3.71 6.83 -2.30
C VAL A 181 2.35 6.56 -2.93
N LEU A 182 2.32 5.73 -3.95
CA LEU A 182 1.10 5.41 -4.68
C LEU A 182 0.76 3.92 -4.54
N LEU A 183 -0.46 3.63 -4.07
CA LEU A 183 -0.97 2.27 -3.96
C LEU A 183 -1.96 2.02 -5.10
N HIS A 184 -1.68 0.98 -5.88
CA HIS A 184 -2.41 0.64 -7.11
C HIS A 184 -3.14 -0.69 -6.98
N GLY A 185 -4.27 -0.84 -7.68
CA GLY A 185 -4.80 -2.16 -8.03
C GLY A 185 -4.08 -2.70 -9.27
N ASP A 186 -3.87 -4.01 -9.35
CA ASP A 186 -3.16 -4.65 -10.47
C ASP A 186 -3.83 -4.44 -11.82
N ALA A 187 -5.15 -4.49 -11.87
CA ALA A 187 -5.89 -4.27 -13.11
C ALA A 187 -5.85 -2.79 -13.56
N ALA A 188 -5.91 -1.86 -12.60
CA ALA A 188 -5.91 -0.42 -12.89
C ALA A 188 -4.55 0.04 -13.41
N ILE A 189 -3.46 -0.25 -12.69
CA ILE A 189 -2.11 0.17 -13.09
C ILE A 189 -1.71 -0.38 -14.47
N ALA A 190 -2.16 -1.58 -14.81
CA ALA A 190 -1.83 -2.22 -16.08
C ALA A 190 -2.54 -1.60 -17.29
N GLY A 191 -3.71 -0.96 -17.11
CA GLY A 191 -4.59 -0.57 -18.20
C GLY A 191 -5.01 0.89 -18.26
N GLU A 192 -4.94 1.63 -17.16
CA GLU A 192 -5.38 3.03 -17.12
C GLU A 192 -4.33 3.96 -17.76
N GLY A 193 -4.69 4.68 -18.80
CA GLY A 193 -3.77 5.54 -19.57
C GLY A 193 -3.08 6.60 -18.72
N ILE A 194 -3.75 7.14 -17.69
CA ILE A 194 -3.21 8.14 -16.77
C ILE A 194 -1.94 7.64 -16.03
N VAL A 195 -1.79 6.32 -15.85
CA VAL A 195 -0.58 5.74 -15.25
C VAL A 195 0.63 6.02 -16.12
N ALA A 196 0.54 5.70 -17.41
CA ALA A 196 1.62 5.96 -18.36
C ALA A 196 1.94 7.46 -18.48
N GLU A 197 0.91 8.32 -18.46
CA GLU A 197 1.08 9.77 -18.45
C GLU A 197 1.83 10.25 -17.20
N THR A 198 1.45 9.76 -16.02
CA THR A 198 2.11 10.11 -14.75
C THR A 198 3.57 9.62 -14.73
N LEU A 199 3.83 8.38 -15.15
CA LEU A 199 5.19 7.85 -15.25
C LEU A 199 6.07 8.68 -16.20
N ASN A 200 5.52 9.20 -17.31
CA ASN A 200 6.27 10.07 -18.22
C ASN A 200 6.66 11.40 -17.57
N LEU A 201 5.97 11.87 -16.54
CA LEU A 201 6.32 13.09 -15.82
C LEU A 201 7.47 12.88 -14.82
N SER A 202 7.71 11.66 -14.37
CA SER A 202 8.54 11.33 -13.19
C SER A 202 9.97 11.87 -13.22
N GLN A 203 10.60 11.94 -14.40
CA GLN A 203 11.97 12.42 -14.56
C GLN A 203 12.07 13.80 -15.24
N LEU A 204 10.93 14.45 -15.53
CA LEU A 204 10.93 15.77 -16.15
C LEU A 204 11.27 16.84 -15.11
N LYS A 205 12.15 17.78 -15.46
CA LYS A 205 12.64 18.83 -14.55
C LYS A 205 11.52 19.63 -13.87
N GLY A 206 10.42 19.91 -14.56
CA GLY A 206 9.29 20.67 -14.03
C GLY A 206 8.38 19.89 -13.10
N TYR A 207 8.37 18.57 -13.21
CA TYR A 207 7.38 17.70 -12.57
C TYR A 207 7.98 16.75 -11.53
N SER A 208 9.25 16.32 -11.71
CA SER A 208 9.84 15.28 -10.87
C SER A 208 9.80 15.62 -9.39
N THR A 209 9.50 14.61 -8.58
CA THR A 209 9.40 14.66 -7.10
C THR A 209 10.58 13.97 -6.40
N GLY A 210 11.57 13.50 -7.16
CA GLY A 210 12.68 12.71 -6.62
C GLY A 210 12.34 11.23 -6.50
N GLY A 211 11.43 10.76 -7.34
CA GLY A 211 10.97 9.38 -7.41
C GLY A 211 9.77 9.08 -6.51
N THR A 212 8.94 8.19 -6.98
CA THR A 212 7.72 7.69 -6.34
C THR A 212 7.90 6.23 -5.97
N ILE A 213 7.44 5.84 -4.78
CA ILE A 213 7.34 4.44 -4.42
C ILE A 213 5.95 3.96 -4.79
N HIS A 214 5.88 3.08 -5.79
CA HIS A 214 4.64 2.46 -6.24
C HIS A 214 4.46 1.10 -5.57
N ILE A 215 3.30 0.87 -4.95
CA ILE A 215 2.94 -0.39 -4.32
C ILE A 215 1.72 -0.95 -5.03
N ILE A 216 1.85 -2.10 -5.67
CA ILE A 216 0.72 -2.77 -6.32
C ILE A 216 0.12 -3.79 -5.38
N ILE A 217 -1.14 -3.57 -5.00
CA ILE A 217 -1.96 -4.57 -4.31
C ILE A 217 -2.45 -5.54 -5.37
N ASN A 218 -1.62 -6.53 -5.70
CA ASN A 218 -1.86 -7.45 -6.79
C ASN A 218 -2.70 -8.64 -6.32
N ASN A 219 -4.00 -8.44 -6.29
CA ASN A 219 -4.93 -9.49 -5.88
C ASN A 219 -5.34 -10.44 -7.03
N GLN A 220 -4.73 -10.29 -8.20
CA GLN A 220 -4.84 -11.17 -9.36
C GLN A 220 -6.25 -11.27 -9.95
N ILE A 221 -7.05 -10.23 -9.77
CA ILE A 221 -8.39 -10.13 -10.37
C ILE A 221 -8.81 -8.67 -10.49
N GLY A 222 -9.29 -8.27 -11.67
CA GLY A 222 -9.88 -6.95 -11.91
C GLY A 222 -11.40 -7.04 -11.98
N PHE A 223 -12.12 -6.56 -10.95
CA PHE A 223 -13.58 -6.75 -10.82
C PHE A 223 -13.96 -8.24 -10.91
N THR A 224 -14.27 -8.75 -12.10
CA THR A 224 -14.55 -10.17 -12.37
C THR A 224 -13.64 -10.76 -13.46
N THR A 225 -12.62 -10.02 -13.89
CA THR A 225 -11.75 -10.41 -15.01
C THR A 225 -10.42 -10.96 -14.48
N SER A 226 -10.06 -12.15 -14.93
CA SER A 226 -8.77 -12.77 -14.62
C SER A 226 -7.61 -12.08 -15.36
N PRO A 227 -6.36 -12.16 -14.88
CA PRO A 227 -5.23 -11.50 -15.52
C PRO A 227 -5.02 -11.89 -16.98
N VAL A 228 -5.26 -13.15 -17.33
CA VAL A 228 -5.09 -13.67 -18.70
C VAL A 228 -6.05 -13.01 -19.70
N ASP A 229 -7.20 -12.54 -19.24
CA ASP A 229 -8.20 -11.86 -20.06
C ASP A 229 -8.11 -10.33 -19.93
N ALA A 230 -7.32 -9.83 -18.99
CA ALA A 230 -7.25 -8.41 -18.64
C ALA A 230 -6.08 -7.67 -19.31
N ARG A 231 -4.95 -8.34 -19.55
CA ARG A 231 -3.75 -7.71 -20.09
C ARG A 231 -2.92 -8.67 -20.95
N SER A 232 -2.19 -8.09 -21.90
CA SER A 232 -1.25 -8.84 -22.75
C SER A 232 0.11 -9.05 -22.10
N THR A 233 0.45 -8.26 -21.09
CA THR A 233 1.72 -8.34 -20.37
C THR A 233 1.69 -9.44 -19.32
N VAL A 234 2.85 -10.00 -18.99
CA VAL A 234 2.97 -11.03 -17.95
C VAL A 234 2.65 -10.44 -16.58
N TYR A 235 3.20 -9.27 -16.28
CA TYR A 235 3.04 -8.59 -15.00
C TYR A 235 2.19 -7.33 -15.14
N ALA A 236 1.40 -7.02 -14.11
CA ALA A 236 0.66 -5.77 -14.02
C ALA A 236 1.59 -4.55 -13.99
N SER A 237 2.77 -4.72 -13.42
CA SER A 237 3.82 -3.73 -13.28
C SER A 237 4.62 -3.43 -14.55
N ASP A 238 4.38 -4.15 -15.65
CA ASP A 238 5.17 -4.02 -16.88
C ASP A 238 5.11 -2.60 -17.51
N VAL A 239 4.07 -1.83 -17.21
CA VAL A 239 3.97 -0.42 -17.63
C VAL A 239 5.13 0.43 -17.08
N ALA A 240 5.66 0.11 -15.90
CA ALA A 240 6.77 0.84 -15.29
C ALA A 240 8.11 0.62 -16.01
N LYS A 241 8.22 -0.41 -16.85
CA LYS A 241 9.40 -0.66 -17.69
C LYS A 241 9.63 0.45 -18.72
N MET A 242 8.60 1.20 -19.10
CA MET A 242 8.75 2.33 -20.03
C MET A 242 9.69 3.41 -19.50
N VAL A 243 9.76 3.60 -18.18
CA VAL A 243 10.68 4.54 -17.50
C VAL A 243 11.86 3.82 -16.84
N GLN A 244 11.99 2.52 -17.08
CA GLN A 244 13.06 1.66 -16.53
C GLN A 244 13.12 1.66 -15.00
N ALA A 245 11.97 1.79 -14.34
CA ALA A 245 11.88 1.65 -12.89
C ALA A 245 12.15 0.19 -12.49
N PRO A 246 12.92 -0.07 -11.42
CA PRO A 246 13.08 -1.42 -10.89
C PRO A 246 11.75 -1.91 -10.32
N ILE A 247 11.49 -3.20 -10.46
CA ILE A 247 10.26 -3.85 -10.01
C ILE A 247 10.64 -5.02 -9.11
N PHE A 248 10.16 -4.99 -7.88
CA PHE A 248 10.28 -6.08 -6.92
C PHE A 248 8.97 -6.85 -6.87
N HIS A 249 8.98 -8.11 -7.29
CA HIS A 249 7.85 -9.02 -7.12
C HIS A 249 8.00 -9.77 -5.79
N VAL A 250 6.97 -9.74 -4.96
CA VAL A 250 7.02 -10.37 -3.64
C VAL A 250 5.70 -11.05 -3.29
N ASN A 251 5.78 -12.18 -2.58
CA ASN A 251 4.62 -12.87 -2.07
C ASN A 251 4.06 -12.15 -0.84
N GLY A 252 2.80 -11.73 -0.90
CA GLY A 252 2.09 -11.07 0.21
C GLY A 252 1.87 -11.98 1.44
N ASP A 253 1.96 -13.29 1.28
CA ASP A 253 1.90 -14.25 2.40
C ASP A 253 3.25 -14.39 3.14
N ASP A 254 4.31 -13.73 2.66
CA ASP A 254 5.61 -13.64 3.34
C ASP A 254 5.89 -12.20 3.79
N PRO A 255 5.41 -11.81 4.99
CA PRO A 255 5.61 -10.46 5.51
C PRO A 255 7.07 -10.05 5.65
N GLU A 256 7.97 -10.97 5.99
CA GLU A 256 9.40 -10.65 6.13
C GLU A 256 10.03 -10.31 4.77
N ALA A 257 9.66 -11.03 3.71
CA ALA A 257 10.10 -10.72 2.37
C ALA A 257 9.53 -9.37 1.88
N THR A 258 8.28 -9.05 2.22
CA THR A 258 7.70 -7.74 1.87
C THR A 258 8.41 -6.59 2.56
N ILE A 259 8.84 -6.77 3.80
CA ILE A 259 9.66 -5.77 4.53
C ILE A 259 11.04 -5.60 3.88
N LEU A 260 11.67 -6.69 3.46
CA LEU A 260 12.95 -6.61 2.75
C LEU A 260 12.85 -5.77 1.48
N VAL A 261 11.87 -6.07 0.62
CA VAL A 261 11.71 -5.31 -0.64
C VAL A 261 11.28 -3.87 -0.39
N THR A 262 10.56 -3.60 0.71
CA THR A 262 10.21 -2.23 1.11
C THR A 262 11.46 -1.43 1.49
N LYS A 263 12.37 -2.02 2.27
CA LYS A 263 13.67 -1.41 2.60
C LYS A 263 14.48 -1.12 1.33
N LEU A 264 14.58 -2.08 0.41
CA LEU A 264 15.29 -1.92 -0.86
C LEU A 264 14.68 -0.83 -1.75
N ALA A 265 13.35 -0.80 -1.87
CA ALA A 265 12.65 0.20 -2.66
C ALA A 265 12.82 1.62 -2.08
N TYR A 266 12.72 1.76 -0.76
CA TYR A 266 12.95 3.02 -0.08
C TYR A 266 14.39 3.52 -0.31
N GLU A 267 15.40 2.67 -0.04
CA GLU A 267 16.81 3.01 -0.24
C GLU A 267 17.13 3.35 -1.71
N TYR A 268 16.55 2.61 -2.66
CA TYR A 268 16.70 2.89 -4.09
C TYR A 268 16.17 4.28 -4.44
N ARG A 269 14.94 4.61 -4.02
CA ARG A 269 14.33 5.92 -4.24
C ARG A 269 15.21 7.04 -3.65
N MET A 270 15.69 6.87 -2.43
CA MET A 270 16.52 7.89 -1.76
C MET A 270 17.89 8.05 -2.43
N MET A 271 18.48 6.97 -2.94
CA MET A 271 19.78 6.98 -3.59
C MET A 271 19.74 7.54 -5.02
N PHE A 272 18.73 7.14 -5.81
CA PHE A 272 18.71 7.44 -7.26
C PHE A 272 17.68 8.49 -7.66
N HIS A 273 16.80 8.90 -6.76
CA HIS A 273 15.71 9.86 -7.06
C HIS A 273 14.86 9.45 -8.27
N LYS A 274 14.54 8.17 -8.34
CA LYS A 274 13.73 7.54 -9.40
C LYS A 274 12.59 6.73 -8.82
N ASP A 275 11.59 6.49 -9.66
CA ASP A 275 10.47 5.63 -9.32
C ASP A 275 10.93 4.19 -9.10
N VAL A 276 10.24 3.49 -8.23
CA VAL A 276 10.44 2.08 -7.90
C VAL A 276 9.10 1.41 -7.63
N VAL A 277 8.97 0.16 -8.02
CA VAL A 277 7.71 -0.58 -7.90
C VAL A 277 7.87 -1.80 -7.00
N ILE A 278 6.94 -1.97 -6.07
CA ILE A 278 6.76 -3.18 -5.26
C ILE A 278 5.44 -3.83 -5.71
N ASP A 279 5.53 -4.99 -6.36
CA ASP A 279 4.38 -5.77 -6.83
C ASP A 279 4.09 -6.87 -5.81
N VAL A 280 3.13 -6.62 -4.91
CA VAL A 280 2.77 -7.53 -3.81
C VAL A 280 1.70 -8.49 -4.29
N TYR A 281 2.10 -9.73 -4.58
CA TYR A 281 1.18 -10.80 -4.95
C TYR A 281 0.36 -11.26 -3.75
N SER A 282 -0.93 -11.06 -3.84
CA SER A 282 -1.90 -11.35 -2.80
C SER A 282 -3.19 -11.92 -3.41
N PHE A 283 -4.27 -11.92 -2.66
CA PHE A 283 -5.58 -12.30 -3.16
C PHE A 283 -6.66 -11.41 -2.55
N ARG A 284 -7.85 -11.44 -3.12
CA ARG A 284 -9.03 -10.74 -2.63
C ARG A 284 -9.97 -11.76 -1.99
N ARG A 285 -10.15 -11.72 -0.67
CA ARG A 285 -10.95 -12.72 0.04
C ARG A 285 -12.43 -12.62 -0.24
N LEU A 286 -12.97 -11.42 -0.34
CA LEU A 286 -14.37 -11.13 -0.64
C LEU A 286 -14.58 -10.77 -2.13
N GLY A 287 -15.78 -10.41 -2.53
CA GLY A 287 -16.05 -9.91 -3.88
C GLY A 287 -15.35 -8.58 -4.20
N HIS A 288 -15.67 -7.96 -5.32
CA HIS A 288 -15.15 -6.63 -5.62
C HIS A 288 -15.53 -5.66 -4.51
N ASN A 289 -16.74 -5.77 -4.02
CA ASN A 289 -17.20 -5.21 -2.76
C ASN A 289 -17.98 -6.30 -1.99
N GLU A 290 -18.39 -6.00 -0.76
CA GLU A 290 -18.98 -6.96 0.17
C GLU A 290 -20.41 -7.41 -0.22
N SER A 291 -21.04 -6.74 -1.19
CA SER A 291 -22.34 -7.15 -1.74
C SER A 291 -22.23 -8.18 -2.87
N ASP A 292 -21.02 -8.42 -3.39
CA ASP A 292 -20.78 -9.31 -4.53
C ASP A 292 -20.44 -10.73 -4.07
N GLU A 293 -21.05 -11.76 -4.67
CA GLU A 293 -20.63 -13.15 -4.49
C GLU A 293 -19.65 -13.55 -5.61
N PRO A 294 -18.36 -13.57 -5.33
CA PRO A 294 -17.35 -13.78 -6.36
C PRO A 294 -17.29 -15.19 -6.91
N ALA A 295 -17.88 -16.17 -6.22
CA ALA A 295 -17.93 -17.54 -6.69
C ALA A 295 -18.85 -17.72 -7.91
N PHE A 296 -19.73 -16.76 -8.21
CA PHE A 296 -20.54 -16.80 -9.42
C PHE A 296 -19.72 -16.68 -10.70
N THR A 297 -18.62 -15.93 -10.65
CA THR A 297 -17.73 -15.71 -11.81
C THR A 297 -16.43 -16.50 -11.72
N GLN A 298 -15.85 -16.66 -10.53
CA GLN A 298 -14.59 -17.38 -10.29
C GLN A 298 -14.74 -18.50 -9.26
N PRO A 299 -15.52 -19.55 -9.51
CA PRO A 299 -15.81 -20.58 -8.51
C PRO A 299 -14.57 -21.38 -8.08
N VAL A 300 -13.65 -21.67 -8.99
CA VAL A 300 -12.44 -22.44 -8.72
C VAL A 300 -11.46 -21.64 -7.86
N LEU A 301 -11.21 -20.38 -8.23
CA LEU A 301 -10.34 -19.46 -7.48
C LEU A 301 -10.86 -19.26 -6.06
N TYR A 302 -12.15 -18.95 -5.90
CA TYR A 302 -12.71 -18.69 -4.57
C TYR A 302 -12.88 -19.94 -3.70
N LYS A 303 -12.95 -21.13 -4.30
CA LYS A 303 -12.82 -22.38 -3.54
C LYS A 303 -11.43 -22.50 -2.90
N ALA A 304 -10.38 -22.13 -3.62
CA ALA A 304 -9.02 -22.12 -3.08
C ALA A 304 -8.86 -21.03 -1.99
N ILE A 305 -9.32 -19.80 -2.26
CA ILE A 305 -9.23 -18.66 -1.34
C ILE A 305 -9.95 -18.93 -0.02
N ARG A 306 -11.14 -19.54 -0.05
CA ARG A 306 -11.89 -19.87 1.18
C ARG A 306 -11.16 -20.83 2.11
N ASN A 307 -10.31 -21.70 1.55
CA ASN A 307 -9.51 -22.66 2.32
C ASN A 307 -8.11 -22.13 2.67
N HIS A 308 -7.73 -20.96 2.13
CA HIS A 308 -6.42 -20.37 2.39
C HIS A 308 -6.43 -19.66 3.75
N PRO A 309 -5.44 -19.92 4.64
CA PRO A 309 -5.35 -19.23 5.92
C PRO A 309 -5.09 -17.73 5.72
N THR A 310 -5.31 -16.93 6.75
CA THR A 310 -4.95 -15.52 6.73
C THR A 310 -3.44 -15.36 6.87
N VAL A 311 -2.88 -14.29 6.30
CA VAL A 311 -1.44 -14.01 6.41
C VAL A 311 -1.01 -13.90 7.87
N LYS A 312 -1.86 -13.34 8.75
CA LYS A 312 -1.64 -13.30 10.20
C LYS A 312 -1.45 -14.70 10.77
N ASN A 313 -2.31 -15.66 10.40
CA ASN A 313 -2.20 -17.04 10.87
C ASN A 313 -0.92 -17.71 10.36
N ILE A 314 -0.62 -17.57 9.07
CA ILE A 314 0.61 -18.10 8.46
C ILE A 314 1.85 -17.58 9.21
N TYR A 315 1.88 -16.27 9.44
CA TYR A 315 3.03 -15.64 10.09
C TYR A 315 3.13 -15.99 11.58
N GLN A 316 2.01 -16.04 12.29
CA GLN A 316 1.97 -16.48 13.69
C GLN A 316 2.50 -17.91 13.85
N GLU A 317 2.08 -18.85 13.00
CA GLU A 317 2.58 -20.23 13.02
C GLU A 317 4.11 -20.28 12.76
N LYS A 318 4.61 -19.47 11.81
CA LYS A 318 6.05 -19.34 11.57
C LYS A 318 6.78 -18.86 12.84
N LEU A 319 6.33 -17.79 13.48
CA LEU A 319 6.97 -17.23 14.67
C LEU A 319 6.94 -18.18 15.87
N LEU A 320 5.85 -18.93 16.04
CA LEU A 320 5.77 -20.00 17.05
C LEU A 320 6.79 -21.12 16.78
N SER A 321 6.93 -21.55 15.51
CA SER A 321 7.90 -22.57 15.12
C SER A 321 9.34 -22.10 15.32
N GLU A 322 9.62 -20.82 15.10
CA GLU A 322 10.93 -20.18 15.33
C GLU A 322 11.17 -19.81 16.81
N LYS A 323 10.18 -20.00 17.68
CA LYS A 323 10.22 -19.61 19.11
C LYS A 323 10.48 -18.13 19.34
N VAL A 324 10.00 -17.28 18.43
CA VAL A 324 10.06 -15.82 18.55
C VAL A 324 8.94 -15.31 19.45
N THR A 325 7.78 -15.96 19.43
CA THR A 325 6.62 -15.71 20.31
C THR A 325 6.11 -17.01 20.90
N ASP A 326 5.23 -16.94 21.90
CA ASP A 326 4.53 -18.08 22.47
C ASP A 326 3.00 -17.93 22.35
N THR A 327 2.25 -18.95 22.76
CA THR A 327 0.79 -18.96 22.64
C THR A 327 0.07 -18.03 23.62
N SER A 328 0.79 -17.42 24.54
CA SER A 328 0.26 -16.50 25.56
C SER A 328 0.45 -15.01 25.18
N GLU A 329 1.29 -14.73 24.23
CA GLU A 329 1.49 -13.41 23.63
C GLU A 329 0.57 -13.23 22.41
#